data_04ab4ead5cd18f56ed46720570868339
#
_entry.id   04ab4ead5cd18f56ed46720570868339
#
_cell.length_a   1.000
_cell.length_b   1.000
_cell.length_c   1.000
_cell.angle_alpha   90.00
_cell.angle_beta   90.00
_cell.angle_gamma   90.00
#
_symmetry.space_group_name_H-M   'P 1'
#
loop_
_entity.id
_entity.type
_entity.pdbx_description
1 polymer ?
#
loop_
_entity_poly.entity_id
_entity_poly.type
_entity_poly.pdbx_seq_one_letter_code
_entity_poly.pdbx_strand_id
1 'polypeptide(L)'
;MLPSKVYLSKGSILIDATLTEGDNRGRENFTVMHEVFHQVLHKNCFRRETPDYIHSTTQIALNGKKSLKTSLDFIEYQANACAAAFLMPQNVVRDEFKKRSSNLGAKYPLPCDCMVESIIYDMADEFSVSKQAMRYRLNSLKMITFDAPLFN
;
A
#
# COMPACT_ATOMS: atom_id res chain seq x y z
N MET A 1 16.90 -10.92 -13.58
CA MET A 1 16.36 -10.09 -12.48
C MET A 1 15.78 -11.04 -11.47
N LEU A 2 16.45 -11.27 -10.37
CA LEU A 2 15.98 -12.21 -9.34
C LEU A 2 14.84 -11.53 -8.58
N PRO A 3 13.72 -12.21 -8.33
CA PRO A 3 12.65 -11.66 -7.52
C PRO A 3 13.15 -11.42 -6.09
N SER A 4 12.72 -10.31 -5.50
CA SER A 4 13.01 -9.97 -4.12
C SER A 4 12.55 -11.12 -3.22
N LYS A 5 13.51 -11.81 -2.59
CA LYS A 5 13.21 -12.95 -1.71
C LYS A 5 13.15 -12.44 -0.28
N VAL A 6 12.00 -12.54 0.33
CA VAL A 6 11.83 -12.31 1.76
C VAL A 6 11.67 -13.64 2.45
N TYR A 7 12.46 -13.87 3.49
CA TYR A 7 12.50 -15.13 4.23
C TYR A 7 11.85 -14.94 5.61
N LEU A 8 10.86 -15.73 5.91
CA LEU A 8 10.22 -15.75 7.22
C LEU A 8 10.67 -17.01 7.99
N SER A 9 11.74 -16.90 8.78
CA SER A 9 12.10 -17.94 9.73
C SER A 9 12.41 -17.33 11.11
N LYS A 10 11.82 -17.88 12.16
CA LYS A 10 12.06 -17.53 13.57
C LYS A 10 11.96 -16.03 13.90
N GLY A 11 11.04 -15.31 13.25
CA GLY A 11 10.83 -13.90 13.54
C GLY A 11 11.77 -12.93 12.82
N SER A 12 12.58 -13.41 11.88
CA SER A 12 13.42 -12.56 11.04
C SER A 12 12.72 -12.23 9.72
N ILE A 13 12.82 -10.99 9.28
CA ILE A 13 12.39 -10.52 7.98
C ILE A 13 13.65 -10.18 7.18
N LEU A 14 13.83 -10.81 6.03
CA LEU A 14 14.90 -10.49 5.09
C LEU A 14 14.34 -9.67 3.94
N ILE A 15 14.89 -8.49 3.73
CA ILE A 15 14.51 -7.58 2.66
C ILE A 15 15.63 -7.52 1.65
N ASP A 16 15.27 -7.56 0.37
CA ASP A 16 16.23 -7.43 -0.72
C ASP A 16 16.91 -6.05 -0.66
N ALA A 17 18.23 -6.05 -0.67
CA ALA A 17 19.04 -4.83 -0.60
C ALA A 17 18.73 -3.85 -1.74
N THR A 18 18.25 -4.33 -2.88
CA THR A 18 17.84 -3.45 -4.00
C THR A 18 16.63 -2.55 -3.67
N LEU A 19 15.85 -2.88 -2.64
CA LEU A 19 14.77 -2.03 -2.15
C LEU A 19 15.29 -0.84 -1.34
N THR A 20 16.49 -0.96 -0.78
CA THR A 20 17.14 0.10 0.02
C THR A 20 18.04 0.99 -0.85
N GLU A 21 18.34 0.56 -2.09
CA GLU A 21 19.13 1.32 -3.04
C GLU A 21 18.26 2.37 -3.76
N GLY A 22 18.52 3.64 -3.53
CA GLY A 22 17.84 4.76 -4.18
C GLY A 22 16.75 5.42 -3.32
N ASP A 23 16.04 6.37 -3.93
CA ASP A 23 15.03 7.21 -3.27
C ASP A 23 13.65 6.52 -3.16
N ASN A 24 13.65 5.23 -2.76
CA ASN A 24 12.45 4.38 -2.73
C ASN A 24 11.95 4.08 -1.30
N ARG A 25 12.22 4.94 -0.33
CA ARG A 25 11.82 4.75 1.09
C ARG A 25 10.35 4.37 1.26
N GLY A 26 9.47 4.96 0.49
CA GLY A 26 8.04 4.66 0.57
C GLY A 26 7.69 3.22 0.16
N ARG A 27 8.43 2.65 -0.79
CA ARG A 27 8.28 1.26 -1.20
C ARG A 27 8.88 0.31 -0.17
N GLU A 28 10.05 0.64 0.36
CA GLU A 28 10.71 -0.10 1.42
C GLU A 28 9.80 -0.20 2.66
N ASN A 29 9.31 0.93 3.18
CA ASN A 29 8.43 0.98 4.34
C ASN A 29 7.19 0.11 4.15
N PHE A 30 6.57 0.17 2.98
CA PHE A 30 5.37 -0.63 2.70
C PHE A 30 5.70 -2.12 2.67
N THR A 31 6.82 -2.52 2.05
CA THR A 31 7.27 -3.92 2.00
C THR A 31 7.57 -4.44 3.39
N VAL A 32 8.32 -3.68 4.20
CA VAL A 32 8.62 -4.06 5.60
C VAL A 32 7.33 -4.29 6.38
N MET A 33 6.39 -3.36 6.33
CA MET A 33 5.14 -3.48 7.09
C MET A 33 4.25 -4.61 6.58
N HIS A 34 4.23 -4.87 5.28
CA HIS A 34 3.54 -6.01 4.69
C HIS A 34 4.05 -7.33 5.30
N GLU A 35 5.37 -7.51 5.33
CA GLU A 35 5.99 -8.72 5.91
C GLU A 35 5.78 -8.83 7.43
N VAL A 36 5.82 -7.69 8.14
CA VAL A 36 5.48 -7.66 9.58
C VAL A 36 4.06 -8.19 9.80
N PHE A 37 3.08 -7.78 8.97
CA PHE A 37 1.72 -8.26 9.11
C PHE A 37 1.53 -9.72 8.72
N HIS A 38 2.33 -10.26 7.81
CA HIS A 38 2.38 -11.72 7.61
C HIS A 38 2.82 -12.44 8.88
N GLN A 39 3.83 -11.93 9.58
CA GLN A 39 4.27 -12.54 10.83
C GLN A 39 3.23 -12.43 11.96
N VAL A 40 2.54 -11.29 12.03
CA VAL A 40 1.54 -11.04 13.09
C VAL A 40 0.26 -11.87 12.87
N LEU A 41 -0.28 -11.83 11.65
CA LEU A 41 -1.59 -12.39 11.34
C LEU A 41 -1.52 -13.85 10.87
N HIS A 42 -0.47 -14.22 10.14
CA HIS A 42 -0.41 -15.47 9.39
C HIS A 42 0.65 -16.45 9.90
N LYS A 43 1.22 -16.20 11.07
CA LYS A 43 2.26 -17.04 11.69
C LYS A 43 1.94 -18.53 11.68
N ASN A 44 0.66 -18.88 11.85
CA ASN A 44 0.21 -20.29 11.91
C ASN A 44 -0.16 -20.85 10.54
N CYS A 45 -0.37 -19.99 9.52
CA CYS A 45 -0.71 -20.43 8.18
C CYS A 45 0.49 -21.07 7.47
N PHE A 46 1.70 -20.68 7.86
CA PHE A 46 2.96 -21.08 7.24
C PHE A 46 3.74 -22.13 8.05
N ARG A 47 3.11 -22.73 9.04
CA ARG A 47 3.79 -23.61 10.03
C ARG A 47 3.97 -25.08 9.60
N ARG A 48 3.56 -25.47 8.38
CA ARG A 48 3.64 -26.86 7.91
C ARG A 48 4.83 -27.10 6.96
N GLU A 49 5.86 -27.67 7.54
CA GLU A 49 6.73 -28.78 7.03
C GLU A 49 7.70 -28.53 5.89
N THR A 50 7.89 -27.33 5.39
CA THR A 50 9.03 -27.10 4.51
C THR A 50 9.73 -25.79 4.87
N PRO A 51 11.06 -25.69 4.81
CA PRO A 51 11.77 -24.42 4.88
C PRO A 51 11.57 -23.68 3.55
N ASP A 52 10.35 -23.71 3.02
CA ASP A 52 10.04 -23.21 1.72
C ASP A 52 9.67 -21.73 1.83
N TYR A 53 10.48 -20.98 1.21
CA TYR A 53 10.40 -19.58 0.90
C TYR A 53 8.99 -19.18 0.46
N ILE A 54 8.32 -18.37 1.25
CA ILE A 54 7.11 -17.71 0.79
C ILE A 54 7.60 -16.54 -0.07
N HIS A 55 7.46 -16.71 -1.36
CA HIS A 55 7.59 -15.59 -2.27
C HIS A 55 6.38 -14.69 -2.13
N SER A 56 6.45 -13.68 -1.29
CA SER A 56 5.52 -12.58 -1.40
C SER A 56 5.99 -11.74 -2.59
N THR A 57 5.37 -11.96 -3.70
CA THR A 57 5.42 -10.99 -4.78
C THR A 57 4.56 -9.83 -4.34
N THR A 58 5.19 -8.78 -3.85
CA THR A 58 4.55 -7.48 -3.60
C THR A 58 4.19 -6.84 -4.95
N GLN A 59 3.53 -7.58 -5.80
CA GLN A 59 2.71 -7.01 -6.84
C GLN A 59 1.41 -6.63 -6.14
N ILE A 60 1.41 -5.42 -5.58
CA ILE A 60 0.17 -4.74 -5.30
C ILE A 60 -0.65 -4.95 -6.57
N ALA A 61 -1.74 -5.71 -6.46
CA ALA A 61 -2.71 -5.83 -7.53
C ALA A 61 -3.41 -4.46 -7.62
N LEU A 62 -2.72 -3.53 -8.24
CA LEU A 62 -3.07 -2.11 -8.34
C LEU A 62 -4.19 -1.88 -9.36
N ASN A 63 -4.53 -2.93 -10.11
CA ASN A 63 -5.57 -2.88 -11.12
C ASN A 63 -6.81 -3.61 -10.60
N GLY A 64 -7.82 -2.81 -10.31
CA GLY A 64 -9.14 -3.08 -9.87
C GLY A 64 -9.63 -4.53 -9.89
N LYS A 65 -10.26 -4.96 -8.79
CA LYS A 65 -11.08 -6.18 -8.65
C LYS A 65 -10.41 -7.49 -9.07
N LYS A 66 -9.21 -7.79 -8.56
CA LYS A 66 -8.78 -9.18 -8.55
C LYS A 66 -9.75 -9.93 -7.62
N SER A 67 -10.57 -10.81 -8.17
CA SER A 67 -11.40 -11.70 -7.39
C SER A 67 -10.49 -12.53 -6.48
N LEU A 68 -10.63 -12.38 -5.16
CA LEU A 68 -9.90 -13.18 -4.18
C LEU A 68 -10.43 -14.62 -4.29
N LYS A 69 -9.66 -15.52 -4.89
CA LYS A 69 -10.09 -16.88 -5.21
C LYS A 69 -9.42 -17.94 -4.33
N THR A 70 -8.22 -17.65 -3.86
CA THR A 70 -7.43 -18.61 -3.08
C THR A 70 -7.21 -18.11 -1.67
N SER A 71 -6.92 -19.02 -0.75
CA SER A 71 -6.53 -18.66 0.63
C SER A 71 -5.30 -17.74 0.63
N LEU A 72 -4.40 -17.93 -0.33
CA LEU A 72 -3.21 -17.10 -0.47
C LEU A 72 -3.58 -15.67 -0.89
N ASP A 73 -4.53 -15.49 -1.82
CA ASP A 73 -5.01 -14.16 -2.19
C ASP A 73 -5.59 -13.39 -0.99
N PHE A 74 -6.28 -14.08 -0.08
CA PHE A 74 -6.81 -13.47 1.16
C PHE A 74 -5.71 -13.08 2.14
N ILE A 75 -4.71 -13.92 2.31
CA ILE A 75 -3.54 -13.67 3.17
C ILE A 75 -2.78 -12.43 2.68
N GLU A 76 -2.50 -12.35 1.39
CA GLU A 76 -1.85 -11.20 0.75
C GLU A 76 -2.69 -9.92 0.86
N TYR A 77 -4.00 -10.04 0.64
CA TYR A 77 -4.93 -8.92 0.81
C TYR A 77 -4.91 -8.38 2.25
N GLN A 78 -4.95 -9.26 3.24
CA GLN A 78 -4.94 -8.87 4.65
C GLN A 78 -3.64 -8.16 5.04
N ALA A 79 -2.49 -8.70 4.63
CA ALA A 79 -1.19 -8.09 4.88
C ALA A 79 -1.10 -6.68 4.25
N ASN A 80 -1.52 -6.55 3.00
CA ASN A 80 -1.56 -5.26 2.30
C ASN A 80 -2.51 -4.26 2.97
N ALA A 81 -3.71 -4.69 3.34
CA ALA A 81 -4.69 -3.83 3.99
C ALA A 81 -4.21 -3.33 5.36
N CYS A 82 -3.59 -4.21 6.14
CA CYS A 82 -3.04 -3.85 7.44
C CYS A 82 -1.82 -2.93 7.32
N ALA A 83 -0.90 -3.20 6.39
CA ALA A 83 0.24 -2.32 6.11
C ALA A 83 -0.24 -0.92 5.70
N ALA A 84 -1.20 -0.84 4.79
CA ALA A 84 -1.79 0.43 4.37
C ALA A 84 -2.48 1.17 5.53
N ALA A 85 -3.21 0.46 6.39
CA ALA A 85 -3.89 1.06 7.53
C ALA A 85 -2.92 1.56 8.60
N PHE A 86 -1.80 0.87 8.79
CA PHE A 86 -0.76 1.24 9.74
C PHE A 86 0.04 2.47 9.27
N LEU A 87 0.53 2.44 8.03
CA LEU A 87 1.33 3.54 7.47
C LEU A 87 0.47 4.79 7.16
N MET A 88 -0.80 4.58 6.83
CA MET A 88 -1.72 5.63 6.42
C MET A 88 -3.04 5.51 7.20
N PRO A 89 -3.07 5.86 8.51
CA PRO A 89 -4.28 5.77 9.33
C PRO A 89 -5.42 6.61 8.75
N GLN A 90 -6.61 6.01 8.65
CA GLN A 90 -7.76 6.59 7.95
C GLN A 90 -8.08 8.03 8.36
N ASN A 91 -8.15 8.28 9.67
CA ASN A 91 -8.54 9.59 10.19
C ASN A 91 -7.48 10.64 9.83
N VAL A 92 -6.19 10.32 10.06
CA VAL A 92 -5.07 11.23 9.76
C VAL A 92 -5.02 11.57 8.28
N VAL A 93 -5.12 10.56 7.42
CA VAL A 93 -5.13 10.76 5.95
C VAL A 93 -6.30 11.62 5.51
N ARG A 94 -7.51 11.38 6.05
CA ARG A 94 -8.69 12.17 5.70
C ARG A 94 -8.57 13.62 6.13
N ASP A 95 -8.11 13.85 7.36
CA ASP A 95 -8.01 15.19 7.92
C ASP A 95 -6.94 16.00 7.19
N GLU A 96 -5.79 15.37 6.90
CA GLU A 96 -4.72 16.04 6.17
C GLU A 96 -5.10 16.33 4.72
N PHE A 97 -5.77 15.39 4.04
CA PHE A 97 -6.25 15.61 2.68
C PHE A 97 -7.29 16.74 2.62
N LYS A 98 -8.27 16.76 3.55
CA LYS A 98 -9.29 17.84 3.62
C LYS A 98 -8.65 19.20 3.85
N LYS A 99 -7.66 19.28 4.74
CA LYS A 99 -6.93 20.51 5.03
C LYS A 99 -6.23 21.05 3.76
N ARG A 100 -5.53 20.20 3.03
CA ARG A 100 -4.79 20.58 1.82
C ARG A 100 -5.71 20.87 0.63
N SER A 101 -6.84 20.19 0.54
CA SER A 101 -7.82 20.37 -0.55
C SER A 101 -8.92 21.36 -0.24
N SER A 102 -8.83 22.13 0.85
CA SER A 102 -9.86 23.07 1.30
C SER A 102 -10.29 24.09 0.23
N ASN A 103 -9.37 24.47 -0.67
CA ASN A 103 -9.61 25.42 -1.74
C ASN A 103 -10.16 24.77 -3.04
N LEU A 104 -10.22 23.42 -3.11
CA LEU A 104 -10.62 22.70 -4.31
C LEU A 104 -12.10 22.31 -4.34
N GLY A 105 -12.82 22.57 -3.26
CA GLY A 105 -14.24 22.27 -3.12
C GLY A 105 -14.57 21.47 -1.87
N ALA A 106 -15.83 21.51 -1.47
CA ALA A 106 -16.30 20.86 -0.24
C ALA A 106 -16.88 19.45 -0.47
N LYS A 107 -17.02 19.01 -1.73
CA LYS A 107 -17.72 17.76 -2.08
C LYS A 107 -16.72 16.69 -2.51
N TYR A 108 -16.64 15.62 -1.75
CA TYR A 108 -15.82 14.44 -2.04
C TYR A 108 -16.67 13.33 -2.71
N PRO A 109 -16.07 12.46 -3.52
CA PRO A 109 -14.64 12.42 -3.91
C PRO A 109 -14.27 13.52 -4.92
N LEU A 110 -13.03 14.03 -4.83
CA LEU A 110 -12.48 14.96 -5.82
C LEU A 110 -11.96 14.20 -7.05
N PRO A 111 -12.09 14.74 -8.27
CA PRO A 111 -11.45 14.19 -9.44
C PRO A 111 -9.92 14.30 -9.32
N CYS A 112 -9.20 13.29 -9.82
CA CYS A 112 -7.74 13.25 -9.74
C CYS A 112 -7.15 14.11 -10.87
N ASP A 113 -7.17 15.43 -10.70
CA ASP A 113 -6.54 16.42 -11.58
C ASP A 113 -5.11 16.77 -11.14
N CYS A 114 -4.47 17.71 -11.81
CA CYS A 114 -3.09 18.12 -11.52
C CYS A 114 -2.93 18.71 -10.11
N MET A 115 -3.95 19.38 -9.56
CA MET A 115 -3.90 19.97 -8.21
C MET A 115 -4.01 18.88 -7.14
N VAL A 116 -4.94 17.93 -7.33
CA VAL A 116 -5.09 16.77 -6.45
C VAL A 116 -3.84 15.89 -6.53
N GLU A 117 -3.24 15.72 -7.70
CA GLU A 117 -1.98 14.99 -7.85
C GLU A 117 -0.84 15.64 -7.05
N SER A 118 -0.71 16.97 -7.06
CA SER A 118 0.29 17.66 -6.25
C SER A 118 0.09 17.36 -4.75
N ILE A 119 -1.15 17.40 -4.26
CA ILE A 119 -1.46 17.05 -2.86
C ILE A 119 -1.08 15.59 -2.56
N ILE A 120 -1.35 14.67 -3.49
CA ILE A 120 -0.98 13.25 -3.34
C ILE A 120 0.55 13.11 -3.24
N TYR A 121 1.33 13.86 -4.02
CA TYR A 121 2.78 13.85 -3.96
C TYR A 121 3.29 14.29 -2.60
N ASP A 122 2.82 15.43 -2.11
CA ASP A 122 3.24 15.99 -0.83
C ASP A 122 2.86 15.05 0.35
N MET A 123 1.65 14.51 0.32
CA MET A 123 1.21 13.55 1.33
C MET A 123 1.98 12.23 1.28
N ALA A 124 2.30 11.73 0.10
CA ALA A 124 3.09 10.51 -0.05
C ALA A 124 4.47 10.65 0.57
N ASP A 125 5.09 11.80 0.39
CA ASP A 125 6.39 12.14 0.97
C ASP A 125 6.31 12.24 2.50
N GLU A 126 5.33 12.98 3.03
CA GLU A 126 5.11 13.13 4.47
C GLU A 126 4.83 11.80 5.19
N PHE A 127 4.01 10.94 4.58
CA PHE A 127 3.70 9.62 5.13
C PHE A 127 4.79 8.57 4.83
N SER A 128 5.84 8.96 4.12
CA SER A 128 6.92 8.07 3.69
C SER A 128 6.41 6.80 3.00
N VAL A 129 5.45 6.98 2.08
CA VAL A 129 4.87 5.93 1.24
C VAL A 129 5.03 6.28 -0.25
N SER A 130 4.84 5.31 -1.13
CA SER A 130 4.85 5.62 -2.57
C SER A 130 3.62 6.44 -2.96
N LYS A 131 3.77 7.32 -3.95
CA LYS A 131 2.68 8.12 -4.53
C LYS A 131 1.49 7.25 -4.93
N GLN A 132 1.79 6.09 -5.47
CA GLN A 132 0.80 5.12 -5.87
C GLN A 132 0.05 4.55 -4.66
N ALA A 133 0.72 4.23 -3.55
CA ALA A 133 0.09 3.77 -2.32
C ALA A 133 -0.84 4.85 -1.73
N MET A 134 -0.41 6.11 -1.68
CA MET A 134 -1.23 7.23 -1.23
C MET A 134 -2.47 7.42 -2.12
N ARG A 135 -2.31 7.38 -3.43
CA ARG A 135 -3.42 7.48 -4.40
C ARG A 135 -4.47 6.39 -4.18
N TYR A 136 -4.05 5.13 -4.02
CA TYR A 136 -4.98 4.04 -3.72
C TYR A 136 -5.65 4.20 -2.36
N ARG A 137 -4.90 4.66 -1.36
CA ARG A 137 -5.46 4.91 -0.03
C ARG A 137 -6.57 5.95 -0.07
N LEU A 138 -6.32 7.10 -0.69
CA LEU A 138 -7.31 8.17 -0.85
C LEU A 138 -8.53 7.71 -1.65
N ASN A 139 -8.34 6.93 -2.72
CA ASN A 139 -9.45 6.35 -3.48
C ASN A 139 -10.25 5.36 -2.62
N SER A 140 -9.61 4.48 -1.87
CA SER A 140 -10.29 3.53 -0.98
C SER A 140 -11.09 4.23 0.12
N LEU A 141 -10.62 5.39 0.56
CA LEU A 141 -11.29 6.26 1.52
C LEU A 141 -12.37 7.14 0.89
N LYS A 142 -12.60 7.04 -0.41
CA LYS A 142 -13.54 7.87 -1.19
C LYS A 142 -13.25 9.37 -1.08
N MET A 143 -11.98 9.73 -0.99
CA MET A 143 -11.53 11.12 -1.01
C MET A 143 -11.25 11.60 -2.43
N ILE A 144 -10.83 10.71 -3.31
CA ILE A 144 -10.60 10.98 -4.74
C ILE A 144 -11.29 9.93 -5.61
N THR A 145 -11.48 10.26 -6.89
CA THR A 145 -11.91 9.31 -7.93
C THR A 145 -10.96 9.37 -9.11
N PHE A 146 -10.72 8.20 -9.74
CA PHE A 146 -9.93 8.11 -10.98
C PHE A 146 -10.77 8.41 -12.22
N ASP A 147 -12.09 8.39 -12.08
CA ASP A 147 -13.00 8.78 -13.15
C ASP A 147 -13.01 10.31 -13.25
N ALA A 148 -12.01 10.88 -13.91
CA ALA A 148 -12.13 12.25 -14.40
C ALA A 148 -13.29 12.25 -15.41
N PRO A 149 -14.31 13.12 -15.27
CA PRO A 149 -15.26 13.31 -16.33
C PRO A 149 -14.47 13.73 -17.57
N LEU A 150 -14.50 12.90 -18.60
CA LEU A 150 -14.02 13.30 -19.93
C LEU A 150 -14.74 14.62 -20.22
N PHE A 151 -13.98 15.67 -20.38
CA PHE A 151 -14.51 16.98 -20.76
C PHE A 151 -15.35 16.80 -22.03
N ASN A 152 -16.66 17.02 -21.93
CA ASN A 152 -17.52 17.27 -23.07
C ASN A 152 -17.33 18.71 -23.53
#